data_3719998c71dd6a23262dc54cbbbdda66
#
_entry.id   3719998c71dd6a23262dc54cbbbdda66
#
_cell.length_a   1.000
_cell.length_b   1.000
_cell.length_c   1.000
_cell.angle_alpha   90.00
_cell.angle_beta   90.00
_cell.angle_gamma   90.00
#
_symmetry.space_group_name_H-M   'P 1'
#
loop_
_entity.id
_entity.type
_entity.pdbx_description
1 polymer ?
#
loop_
_entity_poly.entity_id
_entity_poly.type
_entity_poly.pdbx_seq_one_letter_code
_entity_poly.pdbx_strand_id
1 'polypeptide(L)'
;MPKQSSGPLLTLSPVLITESADEFSGLRDALKDQFKPQGAFEHFRVDEIAALMWEIRRYRRAKTILINSAYREALENLLKRVCREPGESFSGIQEYTDDLAHKWFGNDESAKQEVLEKLASFKLDENAIEAEAMSIMAADLETFDRSLASQEWCLNKALRSLAEFRGGLGRHLHATVERMIDGEVLSLGNASKKPPPAAA
;
A
#
# COMPACT_ATOMS: atom_id res chain seq x y z
N MET A 1 -29.71 23.89 -21.22
CA MET A 1 -28.62 23.00 -21.71
C MET A 1 -28.14 22.22 -20.50
N PRO A 2 -28.33 20.89 -20.40
CA PRO A 2 -27.82 20.10 -19.27
C PRO A 2 -26.29 19.98 -19.44
N LYS A 3 -25.54 20.33 -18.38
CA LYS A 3 -24.11 20.03 -18.26
C LYS A 3 -23.94 18.52 -18.28
N GLN A 4 -23.32 17.98 -19.35
CA GLN A 4 -22.82 16.63 -19.37
C GLN A 4 -21.71 16.55 -18.30
N SER A 5 -22.03 15.91 -17.19
CA SER A 5 -21.06 15.41 -16.25
C SER A 5 -20.26 14.33 -16.97
N SER A 6 -19.05 14.66 -17.41
CA SER A 6 -18.08 13.65 -17.80
C SER A 6 -17.74 12.85 -16.56
N GLY A 7 -18.40 11.71 -16.40
CA GLY A 7 -18.09 10.75 -15.35
C GLY A 7 -16.61 10.32 -15.44
N PRO A 8 -15.99 9.96 -14.30
CA PRO A 8 -14.59 9.58 -14.27
C PRO A 8 -14.34 8.39 -15.19
N LEU A 9 -13.32 8.49 -16.04
CA LEU A 9 -12.90 7.48 -17.03
C LEU A 9 -12.45 6.15 -16.38
N LEU A 10 -12.34 6.10 -15.05
CA LEU A 10 -12.00 4.91 -14.28
C LEU A 10 -12.99 4.75 -13.12
N THR A 11 -14.08 4.05 -13.39
CA THR A 11 -15.18 3.83 -12.43
C THR A 11 -14.98 2.60 -11.53
N LEU A 12 -13.86 1.92 -11.58
CA LEU A 12 -13.55 0.85 -10.63
C LEU A 12 -12.83 1.46 -9.43
N SER A 13 -13.59 1.70 -8.36
CA SER A 13 -13.00 2.02 -7.06
C SER A 13 -12.12 0.84 -6.62
N PRO A 14 -10.84 1.05 -6.26
CA PRO A 14 -9.97 -0.02 -5.80
C PRO A 14 -10.31 -0.48 -4.38
N VAL A 15 -11.51 -0.20 -3.90
CA VAL A 15 -11.99 -0.44 -2.54
C VAL A 15 -12.68 -1.80 -2.45
N LEU A 16 -12.23 -2.64 -1.52
CA LEU A 16 -12.88 -3.92 -1.19
C LEU A 16 -14.13 -3.69 -0.35
N ILE A 17 -15.02 -4.71 -0.30
CA ILE A 17 -16.27 -4.64 0.48
C ILE A 17 -16.06 -4.40 1.98
N THR A 18 -14.87 -4.70 2.50
CA THR A 18 -14.48 -4.49 3.90
C THR A 18 -13.79 -3.15 4.14
N GLU A 19 -13.66 -2.32 3.13
CA GLU A 19 -12.96 -1.05 3.17
C GLU A 19 -13.92 0.14 3.05
N SER A 20 -13.51 1.30 3.55
CA SER A 20 -14.28 2.53 3.46
C SER A 20 -14.01 3.28 2.15
N ALA A 21 -15.04 3.44 1.34
CA ALA A 21 -14.98 4.27 0.13
C ALA A 21 -14.73 5.75 0.46
N ASP A 22 -15.23 6.21 1.61
CA ASP A 22 -15.05 7.60 2.07
C ASP A 22 -13.60 7.87 2.47
N GLU A 23 -12.93 6.91 3.15
CA GLU A 23 -11.50 7.03 3.46
C GLU A 23 -10.64 7.06 2.18
N PHE A 24 -10.96 6.22 1.20
CA PHE A 24 -10.25 6.25 -0.09
C PHE A 24 -10.49 7.58 -0.83
N SER A 25 -11.74 8.07 -0.84
CA SER A 25 -12.06 9.36 -1.45
C SER A 25 -11.30 10.50 -0.76
N GLY A 26 -11.26 10.50 0.57
CA GLY A 26 -10.50 11.48 1.36
C GLY A 26 -9.00 11.47 1.04
N LEU A 27 -8.38 10.29 0.90
CA LEU A 27 -7.00 10.16 0.47
C LEU A 27 -6.78 10.75 -0.92
N ARG A 28 -7.64 10.40 -1.87
CA ARG A 28 -7.56 10.89 -3.25
C ARG A 28 -7.71 12.40 -3.33
N ASP A 29 -8.67 12.96 -2.60
CA ASP A 29 -8.93 14.40 -2.60
C ASP A 29 -7.79 15.17 -1.93
N ALA A 30 -7.22 14.67 -0.83
CA ALA A 30 -6.02 15.23 -0.21
C ALA A 30 -4.81 15.25 -1.17
N LEU A 31 -4.63 14.20 -1.96
CA LEU A 31 -3.58 14.15 -2.99
C LEU A 31 -3.84 15.15 -4.12
N LYS A 32 -5.10 15.32 -4.55
CA LYS A 32 -5.46 16.35 -5.54
C LYS A 32 -5.19 17.76 -5.02
N ASP A 33 -5.50 18.03 -3.77
CA ASP A 33 -5.22 19.32 -3.14
C ASP A 33 -3.72 19.59 -3.00
N GLN A 34 -2.95 18.57 -2.68
CA GLN A 34 -1.49 18.68 -2.55
C GLN A 34 -0.80 18.81 -3.89
N PHE A 35 -1.14 17.97 -4.86
CA PHE A 35 -0.50 17.98 -6.17
C PHE A 35 -1.05 19.03 -7.12
N LYS A 36 -2.30 19.49 -6.94
CA LYS A 36 -3.00 20.44 -7.80
C LYS A 36 -2.85 20.09 -9.29
N PRO A 37 -3.32 18.91 -9.72
CA PRO A 37 -3.09 18.40 -11.06
C PRO A 37 -3.68 19.32 -12.13
N GLN A 38 -2.91 19.55 -13.20
CA GLN A 38 -3.30 20.35 -14.35
C GLN A 38 -3.48 19.45 -15.57
N GLY A 39 -4.68 19.43 -16.13
CA GLY A 39 -4.98 18.61 -17.33
C GLY A 39 -5.16 17.11 -17.02
N ALA A 40 -5.64 16.39 -18.03
CA ALA A 40 -6.10 15.00 -17.88
C ALA A 40 -4.99 14.02 -17.45
N PHE A 41 -3.76 14.22 -17.95
CA PHE A 41 -2.63 13.34 -17.63
C PHE A 41 -2.26 13.41 -16.15
N GLU A 42 -2.14 14.61 -15.58
CA GLU A 42 -1.80 14.76 -14.17
C GLU A 42 -2.92 14.25 -13.27
N HIS A 43 -4.18 14.50 -13.61
CA HIS A 43 -5.33 13.92 -12.88
C HIS A 43 -5.27 12.39 -12.88
N PHE A 44 -5.02 11.78 -14.04
CA PHE A 44 -4.86 10.33 -14.15
C PHE A 44 -3.72 9.81 -13.25
N ARG A 45 -2.55 10.49 -13.28
CA ARG A 45 -1.41 10.09 -12.44
C ARG A 45 -1.67 10.25 -10.95
N VAL A 46 -2.36 11.29 -10.53
CA VAL A 46 -2.72 11.47 -9.12
C VAL A 46 -3.74 10.43 -8.67
N ASP A 47 -4.71 10.08 -9.49
CA ASP A 47 -5.66 9.01 -9.19
C ASP A 47 -4.96 7.62 -9.14
N GLU A 48 -3.98 7.35 -10.01
CA GLU A 48 -3.13 6.15 -9.97
C GLU A 48 -2.28 6.09 -8.68
N ILE A 49 -1.66 7.21 -8.30
CA ILE A 49 -0.91 7.32 -7.03
C ILE A 49 -1.81 7.02 -5.83
N ALA A 50 -3.03 7.56 -5.81
CA ALA A 50 -3.99 7.28 -4.74
C ALA A 50 -4.34 5.79 -4.64
N ALA A 51 -4.58 5.14 -5.78
CA ALA A 51 -4.88 3.71 -5.84
C ALA A 51 -3.71 2.86 -5.33
N LEU A 52 -2.48 3.15 -5.78
CA LEU A 52 -1.27 2.44 -5.34
C LEU A 52 -1.00 2.63 -3.84
N MET A 53 -1.17 3.84 -3.31
CA MET A 53 -1.04 4.09 -1.86
C MET A 53 -2.09 3.32 -1.05
N TRP A 54 -3.31 3.21 -1.57
CA TRP A 54 -4.38 2.44 -0.94
C TRP A 54 -4.08 0.94 -0.92
N GLU A 55 -3.55 0.38 -2.02
CA GLU A 55 -3.12 -1.01 -2.10
C GLU A 55 -1.95 -1.32 -1.17
N ILE A 56 -0.95 -0.44 -1.09
CA ILE A 56 0.18 -0.56 -0.15
C ILE A 56 -0.33 -0.62 1.30
N ARG A 57 -1.25 0.28 1.68
CA ARG A 57 -1.88 0.28 3.01
C ARG A 57 -2.62 -1.03 3.28
N ARG A 58 -3.32 -1.57 2.27
CA ARG A 58 -4.02 -2.87 2.34
C ARG A 58 -3.06 -4.02 2.62
N TYR A 59 -1.98 -4.11 1.87
CA TYR A 59 -0.99 -5.17 2.06
C TYR A 59 -0.33 -5.11 3.44
N ARG A 60 0.02 -3.93 3.91
CA ARG A 60 0.59 -3.74 5.27
C ARG A 60 -0.39 -4.18 6.35
N ARG A 61 -1.66 -3.80 6.23
CA ARG A 61 -2.71 -4.25 7.15
C ARG A 61 -2.92 -5.76 7.10
N ALA A 62 -2.93 -6.35 5.91
CA ALA A 62 -3.08 -7.79 5.73
C ALA A 62 -1.93 -8.57 6.38
N LYS A 63 -0.68 -8.11 6.26
CA LYS A 63 0.47 -8.71 6.96
C LYS A 63 0.27 -8.72 8.48
N THR A 64 -0.16 -7.61 9.05
CA THR A 64 -0.44 -7.54 10.50
C THR A 64 -1.53 -8.52 10.91
N ILE A 65 -2.60 -8.63 10.13
CA ILE A 65 -3.70 -9.58 10.40
C ILE A 65 -3.19 -11.02 10.32
N LEU A 66 -2.35 -11.37 9.33
CA LEU A 66 -1.77 -12.71 9.19
C LEU A 66 -0.92 -13.08 10.42
N ILE A 67 -0.02 -12.20 10.84
CA ILE A 67 0.81 -12.44 12.03
C ILE A 67 -0.09 -12.63 13.25
N ASN A 68 -1.06 -11.72 13.46
CA ASN A 68 -1.98 -11.80 14.59
C ASN A 68 -2.82 -13.08 14.59
N SER A 69 -3.19 -13.61 13.41
CA SER A 69 -3.95 -14.86 13.32
C SER A 69 -3.14 -16.08 13.75
N ALA A 70 -1.81 -16.04 13.63
CA ALA A 70 -0.90 -17.12 14.01
C ALA A 70 -0.46 -17.09 15.48
N TYR A 71 -0.77 -16.01 16.24
CA TYR A 71 -0.28 -15.87 17.61
C TYR A 71 -0.69 -17.01 18.54
N ARG A 72 -1.91 -17.52 18.41
CA ARG A 72 -2.38 -18.65 19.23
C ARG A 72 -1.57 -19.92 18.96
N GLU A 73 -1.43 -20.29 17.69
CA GLU A 73 -0.65 -21.45 17.28
C GLU A 73 0.83 -21.28 17.67
N ALA A 74 1.37 -20.07 17.53
CA ALA A 74 2.72 -19.75 17.95
C ALA A 74 2.94 -19.98 19.44
N LEU A 75 2.01 -19.50 20.27
CA LEU A 75 2.07 -19.71 21.71
C LEU A 75 1.97 -21.20 22.09
N GLU A 76 1.02 -21.93 21.49
CA GLU A 76 0.87 -23.36 21.70
C GLU A 76 2.14 -24.14 21.31
N ASN A 77 2.77 -23.79 20.18
CA ASN A 77 4.02 -24.43 19.73
C ASN A 77 5.20 -24.13 20.67
N LEU A 78 5.31 -22.88 21.15
CA LEU A 78 6.32 -22.52 22.15
C LEU A 78 6.09 -23.27 23.45
N LEU A 79 4.88 -23.28 23.98
CA LEU A 79 4.55 -23.99 25.23
C LEU A 79 4.84 -25.48 25.12
N LYS A 80 4.49 -26.14 24.00
CA LYS A 80 4.85 -27.55 23.75
C LYS A 80 6.33 -27.82 23.78
N ARG A 81 7.16 -26.85 23.40
CA ARG A 81 8.64 -26.96 23.45
C ARG A 81 9.21 -26.75 24.86
N VAL A 82 8.67 -25.77 25.60
CA VAL A 82 9.19 -25.43 26.92
C VAL A 82 8.60 -26.28 28.06
N CYS A 83 7.41 -26.87 27.85
CA CYS A 83 6.76 -27.73 28.84
C CYS A 83 7.07 -29.23 28.66
N ARG A 84 7.89 -29.61 27.67
CA ARG A 84 8.20 -31.00 27.38
C ARG A 84 9.19 -31.55 28.39
N GLU A 85 8.68 -32.35 29.35
CA GLU A 85 9.51 -33.12 30.26
C GLU A 85 9.77 -34.55 29.75
N PRO A 86 10.94 -35.13 30.06
CA PRO A 86 11.24 -36.51 29.71
C PRO A 86 10.30 -37.48 30.43
N GLY A 87 9.46 -38.19 29.68
CA GLY A 87 8.56 -39.25 30.23
C GLY A 87 7.10 -38.84 30.34
N GLU A 88 6.72 -37.61 30.06
CA GLU A 88 5.31 -37.22 30.02
C GLU A 88 4.58 -37.68 28.75
N SER A 89 3.28 -37.98 28.90
CA SER A 89 2.43 -38.32 27.78
C SER A 89 2.21 -37.10 26.88
N PHE A 90 2.42 -37.27 25.59
CA PHE A 90 2.20 -36.22 24.59
C PHE A 90 0.80 -35.60 24.66
N SER A 91 -0.22 -36.42 24.93
CA SER A 91 -1.63 -35.96 25.05
C SER A 91 -1.88 -35.06 26.27
N GLY A 92 -1.23 -35.34 27.43
CA GLY A 92 -1.37 -34.52 28.63
C GLY A 92 -0.71 -33.15 28.47
N ILE A 93 0.47 -33.10 27.85
CA ILE A 93 1.17 -31.85 27.54
C ILE A 93 0.32 -30.99 26.59
N GLN A 94 -0.26 -31.61 25.56
CA GLN A 94 -1.07 -30.88 24.58
C GLN A 94 -2.31 -30.27 25.23
N GLU A 95 -3.07 -31.03 26.00
CA GLU A 95 -4.28 -30.52 26.69
C GLU A 95 -3.93 -29.34 27.63
N TYR A 96 -2.86 -29.48 28.40
CA TYR A 96 -2.38 -28.42 29.28
C TYR A 96 -1.94 -27.15 28.54
N THR A 97 -1.15 -27.29 27.46
CA THR A 97 -0.66 -26.13 26.69
C THR A 97 -1.78 -25.45 25.92
N ASP A 98 -2.75 -26.18 25.40
CA ASP A 98 -3.92 -25.63 24.70
C ASP A 98 -4.84 -24.87 25.69
N ASP A 99 -5.06 -25.40 26.94
CA ASP A 99 -5.80 -24.70 27.98
C ASP A 99 -5.09 -23.42 28.42
N LEU A 100 -3.77 -23.49 28.65
CA LEU A 100 -2.98 -22.34 29.03
C LEU A 100 -2.97 -21.24 27.95
N ALA A 101 -2.82 -21.61 26.70
CA ALA A 101 -2.95 -20.68 25.57
C ALA A 101 -4.37 -20.09 25.47
N HIS A 102 -5.40 -20.89 25.68
CA HIS A 102 -6.77 -20.39 25.70
C HIS A 102 -6.99 -19.33 26.79
N LYS A 103 -6.52 -19.57 28.00
CA LYS A 103 -6.60 -18.64 29.13
C LYS A 103 -5.79 -17.37 28.89
N TRP A 104 -4.60 -17.46 28.28
CA TRP A 104 -3.79 -16.32 27.88
C TRP A 104 -4.59 -15.34 27.01
N PHE A 105 -5.24 -15.85 25.94
CA PHE A 105 -6.07 -15.03 25.05
C PHE A 105 -7.43 -14.65 25.67
N GLY A 106 -7.86 -15.37 26.70
CA GLY A 106 -9.00 -15.01 27.55
C GLY A 106 -8.73 -13.89 28.55
N ASN A 107 -7.52 -13.33 28.55
CA ASN A 107 -7.06 -12.27 29.44
C ASN A 107 -6.97 -12.67 30.91
N ASP A 108 -6.68 -13.95 31.20
CA ASP A 108 -6.40 -14.46 32.54
C ASP A 108 -4.97 -14.08 32.97
N GLU A 109 -4.86 -13.18 33.95
CA GLU A 109 -3.56 -12.67 34.43
C GLU A 109 -2.69 -13.77 35.05
N SER A 110 -3.31 -14.77 35.71
CA SER A 110 -2.57 -15.90 36.28
C SER A 110 -1.94 -16.77 35.20
N ALA A 111 -2.69 -17.04 34.13
CA ALA A 111 -2.19 -17.78 32.97
C ALA A 111 -1.08 -17.01 32.22
N LYS A 112 -1.21 -15.69 32.13
CA LYS A 112 -0.15 -14.84 31.55
C LYS A 112 1.14 -14.92 32.35
N GLN A 113 1.05 -14.79 33.66
CA GLN A 113 2.20 -14.91 34.54
C GLN A 113 2.88 -16.27 34.38
N GLU A 114 2.11 -17.36 34.41
CA GLU A 114 2.62 -18.71 34.25
C GLU A 114 3.34 -18.92 32.92
N VAL A 115 2.76 -18.44 31.80
CA VAL A 115 3.39 -18.49 30.48
C VAL A 115 4.72 -17.74 30.48
N LEU A 116 4.75 -16.50 31.00
CA LEU A 116 5.97 -15.70 31.06
C LEU A 116 7.07 -16.37 31.90
N GLU A 117 6.74 -16.97 33.04
CA GLU A 117 7.67 -17.72 33.89
C GLU A 117 8.26 -18.93 33.13
N LYS A 118 7.40 -19.68 32.43
CA LYS A 118 7.86 -20.81 31.60
C LYS A 118 8.78 -20.35 30.46
N LEU A 119 8.42 -19.31 29.74
CA LEU A 119 9.28 -18.76 28.68
C LEU A 119 10.62 -18.26 29.25
N ALA A 120 10.59 -17.53 30.38
CA ALA A 120 11.78 -17.01 31.03
C ALA A 120 12.76 -18.12 31.47
N SER A 121 12.26 -19.30 31.87
CA SER A 121 13.12 -20.45 32.22
C SER A 121 13.98 -20.94 31.05
N PHE A 122 13.55 -20.67 29.80
CA PHE A 122 14.28 -20.92 28.55
C PHE A 122 14.97 -19.67 27.99
N LYS A 123 15.02 -18.57 28.75
CA LYS A 123 15.56 -17.26 28.31
C LYS A 123 14.79 -16.65 27.14
N LEU A 124 13.51 -16.95 27.05
CA LEU A 124 12.57 -16.39 26.08
C LEU A 124 11.71 -15.34 26.80
N ASP A 125 11.22 -14.39 26.02
CA ASP A 125 10.25 -13.37 26.44
C ASP A 125 9.02 -13.41 25.52
N GLU A 126 8.08 -12.49 25.73
CA GLU A 126 6.86 -12.38 24.93
C GLU A 126 7.13 -12.17 23.42
N ASN A 127 8.28 -11.55 23.07
CA ASN A 127 8.65 -11.35 21.65
C ASN A 127 8.93 -12.67 20.94
N ALA A 128 9.22 -13.75 21.70
CA ALA A 128 9.38 -15.07 21.10
C ALA A 128 8.08 -15.58 20.47
N ILE A 129 6.90 -15.18 21.00
CA ILE A 129 5.59 -15.54 20.43
C ILE A 129 5.42 -14.86 19.07
N GLU A 130 5.79 -13.57 18.95
CA GLU A 130 5.78 -12.85 17.69
C GLU A 130 6.72 -13.48 16.66
N ALA A 131 7.95 -13.79 17.07
CA ALA A 131 8.93 -14.43 16.18
C ALA A 131 8.45 -15.79 15.67
N GLU A 132 7.82 -16.60 16.53
CA GLU A 132 7.23 -17.88 16.14
C GLU A 132 6.04 -17.69 15.19
N ALA A 133 5.14 -16.72 15.46
CA ALA A 133 4.01 -16.40 14.59
C ALA A 133 4.49 -15.96 13.19
N MET A 134 5.54 -15.13 13.13
CA MET A 134 6.17 -14.75 11.85
C MET A 134 6.78 -15.96 11.14
N SER A 135 7.39 -16.88 11.89
CA SER A 135 7.96 -18.12 11.32
C SER A 135 6.89 -19.03 10.73
N ILE A 136 5.75 -19.18 11.40
CA ILE A 136 4.60 -19.95 10.91
C ILE A 136 4.08 -19.36 9.59
N MET A 137 4.00 -18.03 9.50
CA MET A 137 3.48 -17.31 8.33
C MET A 137 4.54 -16.95 7.29
N ALA A 138 5.78 -17.44 7.40
CA ALA A 138 6.92 -16.98 6.60
C ALA A 138 6.67 -17.04 5.08
N ALA A 139 6.06 -18.12 4.57
CA ALA A 139 5.77 -18.27 3.14
C ALA A 139 4.73 -17.27 2.63
N ASP A 140 3.68 -17.05 3.43
CA ASP A 140 2.64 -16.07 3.10
C ASP A 140 3.19 -14.66 3.18
N LEU A 141 3.96 -14.34 4.22
CA LEU A 141 4.62 -13.05 4.39
C LEU A 141 5.56 -12.74 3.23
N GLU A 142 6.34 -13.72 2.75
CA GLU A 142 7.20 -13.54 1.56
C GLU A 142 6.38 -13.17 0.31
N THR A 143 5.21 -13.77 0.13
CA THR A 143 4.33 -13.46 -0.99
C THR A 143 3.79 -12.03 -0.88
N PHE A 144 3.37 -11.61 0.32
CA PHE A 144 2.93 -10.24 0.57
C PHE A 144 4.07 -9.23 0.40
N ASP A 145 5.30 -9.57 0.84
CA ASP A 145 6.46 -8.69 0.69
C ASP A 145 6.84 -8.47 -0.77
N ARG A 146 6.77 -9.50 -1.60
CA ARG A 146 6.97 -9.36 -3.05
C ARG A 146 5.92 -8.47 -3.69
N SER A 147 4.64 -8.65 -3.33
CA SER A 147 3.55 -7.82 -3.81
C SER A 147 3.71 -6.37 -3.36
N LEU A 148 4.04 -6.14 -2.09
CA LEU A 148 4.28 -4.83 -1.51
C LEU A 148 5.43 -4.10 -2.22
N ALA A 149 6.56 -4.78 -2.41
CA ALA A 149 7.71 -4.21 -3.14
C ALA A 149 7.35 -3.84 -4.59
N SER A 150 6.53 -4.65 -5.27
CA SER A 150 6.02 -4.34 -6.61
C SER A 150 5.16 -3.08 -6.61
N GLN A 151 4.23 -2.94 -5.66
CA GLN A 151 3.37 -1.76 -5.55
C GLN A 151 4.17 -0.49 -5.19
N GLU A 152 5.14 -0.59 -4.29
CA GLU A 152 6.02 0.51 -3.94
C GLU A 152 6.90 0.95 -5.14
N TRP A 153 7.36 0.00 -5.95
CA TRP A 153 8.06 0.30 -7.20
C TRP A 153 7.15 1.04 -8.19
N CYS A 154 5.90 0.57 -8.39
CA CYS A 154 4.91 1.22 -9.24
C CYS A 154 4.60 2.64 -8.75
N LEU A 155 4.44 2.84 -7.44
CA LEU A 155 4.22 4.15 -6.83
C LEU A 155 5.39 5.10 -7.13
N ASN A 156 6.62 4.65 -6.92
CA ASN A 156 7.82 5.44 -7.21
C ASN A 156 7.92 5.80 -8.70
N LYS A 157 7.54 4.87 -9.59
CA LYS A 157 7.49 5.11 -11.03
C LYS A 157 6.43 6.15 -11.41
N ALA A 158 5.22 6.07 -10.81
CA ALA A 158 4.15 7.04 -11.04
C ALA A 158 4.54 8.45 -10.58
N LEU A 159 5.16 8.56 -9.40
CA LEU A 159 5.67 9.83 -8.86
C LEU A 159 6.75 10.45 -9.76
N ARG A 160 7.72 9.65 -10.21
CA ARG A 160 8.76 10.12 -11.14
C ARG A 160 8.16 10.56 -12.46
N SER A 161 7.23 9.81 -13.03
CA SER A 161 6.56 10.15 -14.29
C SER A 161 5.83 11.48 -14.20
N LEU A 162 5.16 11.76 -13.06
CA LEU A 162 4.51 13.04 -12.82
C LEU A 162 5.52 14.19 -12.70
N ALA A 163 6.62 13.96 -11.98
CA ALA A 163 7.69 14.97 -11.81
C ALA A 163 8.40 15.26 -13.14
N GLU A 164 8.72 14.25 -13.94
CA GLU A 164 9.35 14.38 -15.25
C GLU A 164 8.45 15.13 -16.23
N PHE A 165 7.15 14.80 -16.23
CA PHE A 165 6.17 15.51 -17.07
C PHE A 165 6.13 16.99 -16.73
N ARG A 166 6.06 17.35 -15.44
CA ARG A 166 6.08 18.73 -14.97
C ARG A 166 7.39 19.45 -15.31
N GLY A 167 8.52 18.78 -15.08
CA GLY A 167 9.84 19.31 -15.43
C GLY A 167 10.03 19.52 -16.94
N GLY A 168 9.52 18.60 -17.74
CA GLY A 168 9.53 18.69 -19.22
C GLY A 168 8.68 19.86 -19.71
N LEU A 169 7.45 19.99 -19.21
CA LEU A 169 6.54 21.07 -19.56
C LEU A 169 7.11 22.43 -19.12
N GLY A 170 7.66 22.53 -17.92
CA GLY A 170 8.29 23.76 -17.41
C GLY A 170 9.47 24.18 -18.29
N ARG A 171 10.33 23.28 -18.69
CA ARG A 171 11.45 23.59 -19.63
C ARG A 171 10.96 24.04 -20.99
N HIS A 172 9.91 23.41 -21.52
CA HIS A 172 9.34 23.83 -22.80
C HIS A 172 8.72 25.22 -22.73
N LEU A 173 7.99 25.53 -21.69
CA LEU A 173 7.41 26.86 -21.46
C LEU A 173 8.52 27.92 -21.29
N HIS A 174 9.56 27.64 -20.51
CA HIS A 174 10.70 28.54 -20.33
C HIS A 174 11.41 28.86 -21.66
N ALA A 175 11.72 27.83 -22.44
CA ALA A 175 12.31 28.00 -23.76
C ALA A 175 11.42 28.79 -24.74
N THR A 176 10.09 28.65 -24.62
CA THR A 176 9.14 29.41 -25.45
C THR A 176 9.11 30.87 -25.03
N VAL A 177 9.11 31.16 -23.72
CA VAL A 177 9.14 32.52 -23.17
C VAL A 177 10.45 33.22 -23.55
N GLU A 178 11.60 32.56 -23.44
CA GLU A 178 12.90 33.09 -23.85
C GLU A 178 12.90 33.49 -25.33
N ARG A 179 12.41 32.62 -26.24
CA ARG A 179 12.28 32.98 -27.66
C ARG A 179 11.36 34.15 -27.90
N MET A 180 10.30 34.31 -27.13
CA MET A 180 9.40 35.47 -27.22
C MET A 180 10.10 36.76 -26.73
N ILE A 181 10.89 36.65 -25.67
CA ILE A 181 11.67 37.80 -25.13
C ILE A 181 12.77 38.19 -26.12
N ASP A 182 13.44 37.23 -26.73
CA ASP A 182 14.52 37.47 -27.71
C ASP A 182 14.01 37.99 -29.08
N GLY A 183 12.70 38.17 -29.20
CA GLY A 183 12.09 38.76 -30.43
C GLY A 183 12.00 37.82 -31.63
N GLU A 184 12.21 36.51 -31.45
CA GLU A 184 11.83 35.52 -32.44
C GLU A 184 10.30 35.46 -32.54
N VAL A 185 9.71 36.35 -33.31
CA VAL A 185 8.30 36.28 -33.69
C VAL A 185 8.11 35.01 -34.45
N LEU A 186 7.46 34.02 -33.84
CA LEU A 186 6.92 32.88 -34.59
C LEU A 186 5.99 33.46 -35.65
N SER A 187 6.48 33.62 -36.90
CA SER A 187 5.65 33.94 -38.03
C SER A 187 4.68 32.76 -38.19
N LEU A 188 3.48 32.91 -37.61
CA LEU A 188 2.35 32.10 -37.98
C LEU A 188 2.24 32.22 -39.51
N GLY A 189 2.65 31.13 -40.22
CA GLY A 189 2.72 31.10 -41.67
C GLY A 189 1.45 31.66 -42.26
N ASN A 190 1.58 32.82 -42.86
CA ASN A 190 0.57 33.36 -43.77
C ASN A 190 0.35 32.30 -44.85
N ALA A 191 -0.74 31.53 -44.74
CA ALA A 191 -1.23 30.74 -45.84
C ALA A 191 -1.48 31.73 -47.00
N SER A 192 -0.47 31.83 -47.89
CA SER A 192 -0.49 32.67 -49.05
C SER A 192 -1.73 32.30 -49.87
N LYS A 193 -2.68 33.19 -49.94
CA LYS A 193 -3.72 33.20 -50.95
C LYS A 193 -3.05 33.16 -52.30
N LYS A 194 -3.05 32.00 -52.95
CA LYS A 194 -2.71 31.84 -54.35
C LYS A 194 -3.81 32.57 -55.14
N PRO A 195 -3.46 33.56 -56.00
CA PRO A 195 -4.47 34.20 -56.83
C PRO A 195 -5.01 33.21 -57.85
N PRO A 196 -6.27 33.32 -58.26
CA PRO A 196 -6.87 32.44 -59.28
C PRO A 196 -6.21 32.68 -60.62
N PRO A 197 -6.07 31.62 -61.47
CA PRO A 197 -5.52 31.77 -62.81
C PRO A 197 -6.48 32.62 -63.67
N ALA A 198 -5.89 33.61 -64.42
CA ALA A 198 -6.61 34.41 -65.41
C ALA A 198 -7.15 33.54 -66.51
N ALA A 199 -8.40 33.70 -66.82
CA ALA A 199 -9.05 33.10 -68.00
C ALA A 199 -8.54 33.76 -69.24
N ALA A 200 -8.13 32.92 -70.20
CA ALA A 200 -7.99 33.26 -71.63
C ALA A 200 -8.84 32.28 -72.40
#